data_cbcce1ef81ce9f5034d65dbe1c0f86a4
#
_entry.id   cbcce1ef81ce9f5034d65dbe1c0f86a4
#
_cell.length_a   1.000
_cell.length_b   1.000
_cell.length_c   1.000
_cell.angle_alpha   90.00
_cell.angle_beta   90.00
_cell.angle_gamma   90.00
#
_symmetry.space_group_name_H-M   'P 1'
#
loop_
_entity.id
_entity.type
_entity.pdbx_description
1 polymer ?
#
loop_
_entity_poly.entity_id
_entity_poly.type
_entity_poly.pdbx_seq_one_letter_code
_entity_poly.pdbx_strand_id
1 'polypeptide(L)'
;MRSLKLALLATVAVVGITSAASAADLIIGSEPGPVYDDYASVDWSGPYAGLWVSGQTGSIFGLGANLGVNVLIDKNLLAGAEGSVAWLSDDSWQGQVHGKLGFAAETFAIYGLAGIGVNSITDAYAPVGVGAEVMLADNLSLKAEYQYKWDLDTSADDAHVAKFGFNWHF
;
A
#
# COMPACT_ATOMS: atom_id res chain seq x y z
N MET A 1 -15.70 7.77 -22.50
CA MET A 1 -15.87 7.33 -21.11
C MET A 1 -14.57 6.86 -20.47
N ARG A 2 -13.61 6.24 -21.19
CA ARG A 2 -12.29 5.81 -20.66
C ARG A 2 -11.43 6.96 -20.10
N SER A 3 -11.40 8.10 -20.77
CA SER A 3 -10.62 9.28 -20.34
C SER A 3 -11.10 9.92 -19.03
N LEU A 4 -12.40 9.83 -18.74
CA LEU A 4 -12.97 10.38 -17.51
C LEU A 4 -12.63 9.53 -16.28
N LYS A 5 -12.58 8.20 -16.43
CA LYS A 5 -12.18 7.25 -15.37
C LYS A 5 -10.70 7.43 -14.99
N LEU A 6 -9.80 7.62 -15.97
CA LEU A 6 -8.39 7.91 -15.73
C LEU A 6 -8.17 9.26 -15.03
N ALA A 7 -8.92 10.29 -15.42
CA ALA A 7 -8.85 11.61 -14.80
C ALA A 7 -9.29 11.56 -13.32
N LEU A 8 -10.31 10.77 -13.00
CA LEU A 8 -10.80 10.62 -11.62
C LEU A 8 -9.77 9.89 -10.73
N LEU A 9 -9.11 8.86 -11.25
CA LEU A 9 -8.06 8.14 -10.51
C LEU A 9 -6.83 9.01 -10.26
N ALA A 10 -6.40 9.78 -11.26
CA ALA A 10 -5.29 10.72 -11.12
C ALA A 10 -5.61 11.82 -10.09
N THR A 11 -6.84 12.28 -10.03
CA THR A 11 -7.27 13.31 -9.07
C THR A 11 -7.28 12.77 -7.63
N VAL A 12 -7.73 11.54 -7.42
CA VAL A 12 -7.73 10.90 -6.08
C VAL A 12 -6.29 10.67 -5.59
N ALA A 13 -5.38 10.25 -6.47
CA ALA A 13 -3.98 10.06 -6.11
C ALA A 13 -3.30 11.39 -5.72
N VAL A 14 -3.57 12.48 -6.43
CA VAL A 14 -3.00 13.82 -6.15
C VAL A 14 -3.56 14.41 -4.85
N VAL A 15 -4.85 14.25 -4.56
CA VAL A 15 -5.46 14.74 -3.32
C VAL A 15 -4.92 13.98 -2.09
N GLY A 16 -4.66 12.68 -2.23
CA GLY A 16 -4.05 11.87 -1.16
C GLY A 16 -2.63 12.35 -0.78
N ILE A 17 -1.83 12.77 -1.76
CA ILE A 17 -0.45 13.23 -1.52
C ILE A 17 -0.43 14.63 -0.87
N THR A 18 -1.34 15.51 -1.25
CA THR A 18 -1.37 16.88 -0.68
C THR A 18 -1.82 16.93 0.77
N SER A 19 -2.68 15.99 1.21
CA SER A 19 -3.11 15.92 2.61
C SER A 19 -2.02 15.32 3.53
N ALA A 20 -1.17 14.44 3.02
CA ALA A 20 -0.04 13.90 3.77
C ALA A 20 1.05 14.98 4.05
N ALA A 21 1.26 15.90 3.10
CA ALA A 21 2.23 16.99 3.27
C ALA A 21 1.82 18.02 4.34
N SER A 22 0.53 18.19 4.61
CA SER A 22 0.03 19.11 5.65
C SER A 22 0.11 18.53 7.07
N ALA A 23 0.20 17.21 7.21
CA ALA A 23 0.32 16.57 8.52
C ALA A 23 1.75 16.63 9.11
N ALA A 24 2.75 16.91 8.28
CA ALA A 24 4.15 16.96 8.70
C ALA A 24 4.54 18.25 9.43
N ASP A 25 3.70 19.29 9.44
CA ASP A 25 4.05 20.61 9.96
C ASP A 25 3.48 20.93 11.35
N LEU A 26 3.02 19.91 12.09
CA LEU A 26 2.49 20.10 13.44
C LEU A 26 3.35 19.39 14.51
N ILE A 27 4.66 19.60 14.49
CA ILE A 27 5.51 19.29 15.64
C ILE A 27 5.78 20.58 16.38
N ILE A 28 4.86 20.98 17.25
CA ILE A 28 5.12 21.95 18.30
C ILE A 28 5.92 21.22 19.39
N GLY A 29 7.12 21.72 19.64
CA GLY A 29 8.07 21.12 20.55
C GLY A 29 7.50 20.79 21.93
N SER A 30 7.62 19.55 22.31
CA SER A 30 7.56 19.13 23.71
C SER A 30 8.96 19.17 24.30
N GLU A 31 9.08 19.72 25.51
CA GLU A 31 10.30 19.73 26.30
C GLU A 31 10.90 18.30 26.41
N PRO A 32 12.24 18.17 26.46
CA PRO A 32 12.85 16.86 26.61
C PRO A 32 12.51 16.30 27.99
N GLY A 33 11.61 15.31 28.00
CA GLY A 33 11.42 14.44 29.15
C GLY A 33 12.64 13.54 29.36
N PRO A 34 12.79 12.89 30.54
CA PRO A 34 13.94 12.04 30.83
C PRO A 34 14.06 10.96 29.75
N VAL A 35 15.27 10.87 29.20
CA VAL A 35 15.65 9.86 28.22
C VAL A 35 15.61 8.50 28.93
N TYR A 36 14.54 7.77 28.73
CA TYR A 36 14.61 6.32 28.85
C TYR A 36 15.24 5.83 27.56
N ASP A 37 16.27 4.99 27.67
CA ASP A 37 16.77 4.20 26.54
C ASP A 37 15.64 3.26 26.08
N ASP A 38 14.72 3.79 25.30
CA ASP A 38 13.82 2.99 24.52
C ASP A 38 14.68 2.35 23.43
N TYR A 39 14.76 1.04 23.45
CA TYR A 39 15.15 0.27 22.27
C TYR A 39 14.38 0.86 21.10
N ALA A 40 15.11 1.32 20.08
CA ALA A 40 14.54 2.03 18.95
C ALA A 40 13.42 1.21 18.34
N SER A 41 12.19 1.48 18.78
CA SER A 41 10.99 0.91 18.18
C SER A 41 10.90 1.49 16.78
N VAL A 42 10.90 0.63 15.79
CA VAL A 42 10.75 1.05 14.39
C VAL A 42 9.45 1.84 14.28
N ASP A 43 9.55 3.07 13.79
CA ASP A 43 8.38 3.90 13.55
C ASP A 43 7.73 3.45 12.21
N TRP A 44 6.62 2.76 12.32
CA TRP A 44 5.81 2.37 11.18
C TRP A 44 5.03 3.53 10.56
N SER A 45 4.97 4.68 11.26
CA SER A 45 4.25 5.86 10.80
C SER A 45 5.10 6.63 9.79
N GLY A 46 4.44 7.18 8.80
CA GLY A 46 5.08 8.00 7.78
C GLY A 46 4.84 7.52 6.37
N PRO A 47 5.35 8.28 5.40
CA PRO A 47 5.31 7.91 3.99
C PRO A 47 6.31 6.80 3.68
N TYR A 48 5.98 5.99 2.68
CA TYR A 48 6.88 4.97 2.15
C TYR A 48 6.69 4.81 0.65
N ALA A 49 7.72 4.29 -0.01
CA ALA A 49 7.71 3.93 -1.41
C ALA A 49 8.29 2.52 -1.58
N GLY A 50 7.79 1.77 -2.55
CA GLY A 50 8.25 0.40 -2.73
C GLY A 50 8.21 -0.10 -4.16
N LEU A 51 8.87 -1.23 -4.34
CA LEU A 51 8.85 -2.03 -5.58
C LEU A 51 8.45 -3.46 -5.23
N TRP A 52 7.69 -4.09 -6.11
CA TRP A 52 7.21 -5.44 -5.89
C TRP A 52 7.04 -6.23 -7.20
N VAL A 53 7.07 -7.54 -7.05
CA VAL A 53 6.71 -8.50 -8.10
C VAL A 53 5.44 -9.24 -7.67
N SER A 54 4.67 -9.72 -8.63
CA SER A 54 3.47 -10.50 -8.36
C SER A 54 3.33 -11.70 -9.29
N GLY A 55 2.64 -12.73 -8.78
CA GLY A 55 2.05 -13.79 -9.56
C GLY A 55 0.54 -13.79 -9.42
N GLN A 56 -0.18 -13.90 -10.52
CA GLN A 56 -1.65 -13.92 -10.56
C GLN A 56 -2.16 -15.22 -11.18
N THR A 57 -3.44 -15.53 -10.92
CA THR A 57 -4.15 -16.63 -11.61
C THR A 57 -3.96 -16.50 -13.11
N GLY A 58 -3.82 -17.65 -13.81
CA GLY A 58 -3.53 -17.67 -15.25
C GLY A 58 -2.04 -17.53 -15.60
N SER A 59 -1.14 -17.70 -14.64
CA SER A 59 0.33 -17.60 -14.82
C SER A 59 0.79 -16.22 -15.31
N ILE A 60 0.08 -15.16 -14.91
CA ILE A 60 0.44 -13.76 -15.20
C ILE A 60 1.39 -13.27 -14.12
N PHE A 61 2.53 -12.73 -14.53
CA PHE A 61 3.50 -12.09 -13.64
C PHE A 61 3.41 -10.58 -13.77
N GLY A 62 3.72 -9.87 -12.67
CA GLY A 62 3.71 -8.42 -12.65
C GLY A 62 4.95 -7.84 -11.97
N LEU A 63 5.35 -6.67 -12.43
CA LEU A 63 6.33 -5.81 -11.78
C LEU A 63 5.66 -4.47 -11.48
N GLY A 64 5.75 -4.00 -10.25
CA GLY A 64 5.05 -2.79 -9.84
C GLY A 64 5.81 -1.93 -8.85
N ALA A 65 5.28 -0.73 -8.69
CA ALA A 65 5.71 0.23 -7.68
C ALA A 65 4.51 0.70 -6.85
N ASN A 66 4.77 1.09 -5.61
CA ASN A 66 3.77 1.65 -4.71
C ASN A 66 4.29 2.87 -3.95
N LEU A 67 3.34 3.70 -3.57
CA LEU A 67 3.51 4.80 -2.63
C LEU A 67 2.41 4.71 -1.59
N GLY A 68 2.74 4.93 -0.33
CA GLY A 68 1.75 4.87 0.73
C GLY A 68 2.12 5.72 1.93
N VAL A 69 1.19 5.77 2.85
CA VAL A 69 1.37 6.38 4.16
C VAL A 69 0.75 5.47 5.22
N ASN A 70 1.46 5.25 6.30
CA ASN A 70 0.98 4.55 7.48
C ASN A 70 0.87 5.51 8.66
N VAL A 71 -0.05 5.22 9.56
CA VAL A 71 -0.24 5.93 10.83
C VAL A 71 -0.50 4.89 11.93
N LEU A 72 0.20 4.98 13.03
CA LEU A 72 -0.14 4.25 14.25
C LEU A 72 -1.21 5.04 15.00
N ILE A 73 -2.43 4.48 15.06
CA ILE A 73 -3.57 5.08 15.78
C ILE A 73 -3.42 4.87 17.29
N ASP A 74 -2.84 3.75 17.67
CA ASP A 74 -2.47 3.37 19.03
C ASP A 74 -1.13 2.64 18.97
N LYS A 75 -0.56 2.26 20.10
CA LYS A 75 0.77 1.61 20.21
C LYS A 75 1.02 0.51 19.19
N ASN A 76 -0.02 -0.19 18.77
CA ASN A 76 0.09 -1.35 17.88
C ASN A 76 -0.94 -1.35 16.74
N LEU A 77 -1.89 -0.41 16.71
CA LEU A 77 -2.92 -0.36 15.66
C LEU A 77 -2.40 0.46 14.48
N LEU A 78 -2.14 -0.21 13.37
CA LEU A 78 -1.69 0.37 12.13
C LEU A 78 -2.89 0.64 11.20
N ALA A 79 -3.00 1.87 10.73
CA ALA A 79 -3.84 2.22 9.59
C ALA A 79 -2.99 2.83 8.49
N GLY A 80 -3.38 2.64 7.23
CA GLY A 80 -2.64 3.19 6.12
C GLY A 80 -3.45 3.26 4.83
N ALA A 81 -2.88 3.98 3.87
CA ALA A 81 -3.37 4.02 2.49
C ALA A 81 -2.21 3.84 1.53
N GLU A 82 -2.43 3.08 0.46
CA GLU A 82 -1.42 2.81 -0.55
C GLU A 82 -2.00 2.92 -1.95
N GLY A 83 -1.29 3.61 -2.84
CA GLY A 83 -1.51 3.60 -4.28
C GLY A 83 -0.42 2.80 -4.97
N SER A 84 -0.77 1.98 -5.96
CA SER A 84 0.22 1.20 -6.71
C SER A 84 -0.12 1.09 -8.19
N VAL A 85 0.94 0.93 -8.99
CA VAL A 85 0.85 0.65 -10.42
C VAL A 85 1.72 -0.55 -10.75
N ALA A 86 1.32 -1.33 -11.73
CA ALA A 86 2.08 -2.48 -12.20
C ALA A 86 1.96 -2.67 -13.71
N TRP A 87 3.02 -3.22 -14.29
CA TRP A 87 3.05 -3.78 -15.62
C TRP A 87 2.98 -5.31 -15.53
N LEU A 88 2.15 -5.92 -16.35
CA LEU A 88 1.90 -7.35 -16.36
C LEU A 88 2.53 -8.01 -17.59
N SER A 89 2.80 -9.31 -17.49
CA SER A 89 3.44 -10.09 -18.55
C SER A 89 2.56 -10.33 -19.79
N ASP A 90 1.29 -9.97 -19.73
CA ASP A 90 0.33 -9.97 -20.83
C ASP A 90 0.22 -8.61 -21.54
N ASP A 91 1.23 -7.74 -21.37
CA ASP A 91 1.30 -6.38 -21.89
C ASP A 91 0.20 -5.43 -21.36
N SER A 92 -0.53 -5.84 -20.32
CA SER A 92 -1.48 -4.98 -19.63
C SER A 92 -0.83 -4.20 -18.49
N TRP A 93 -1.50 -3.15 -18.05
CA TRP A 93 -1.14 -2.44 -16.83
C TRP A 93 -2.33 -2.38 -15.87
N GLN A 94 -2.05 -2.28 -14.60
CA GLN A 94 -3.04 -2.10 -13.56
C GLN A 94 -2.64 -1.01 -12.58
N GLY A 95 -3.62 -0.30 -12.06
CA GLY A 95 -3.47 0.64 -10.98
C GLY A 95 -4.50 0.36 -9.89
N GLN A 96 -4.12 0.52 -8.62
CA GLN A 96 -5.04 0.35 -7.50
C GLN A 96 -4.74 1.33 -6.37
N VAL A 97 -5.78 1.65 -5.59
CA VAL A 97 -5.67 2.34 -4.32
C VAL A 97 -6.40 1.50 -3.29
N HIS A 98 -5.79 1.29 -2.13
CA HIS A 98 -6.40 0.53 -1.05
C HIS A 98 -6.05 1.11 0.32
N GLY A 99 -6.96 0.91 1.28
CA GLY A 99 -6.73 1.14 2.69
C GLY A 99 -6.17 -0.10 3.35
N LYS A 100 -5.38 0.08 4.39
CA LYS A 100 -4.82 -0.97 5.25
C LYS A 100 -5.25 -0.74 6.69
N LEU A 101 -5.57 -1.82 7.40
CA LEU A 101 -5.80 -1.80 8.83
C LEU A 101 -5.22 -3.08 9.45
N GLY A 102 -4.44 -2.93 10.50
CA GLY A 102 -3.76 -4.08 11.06
C GLY A 102 -3.05 -3.80 12.37
N PHE A 103 -2.16 -4.70 12.71
CA PHE A 103 -1.35 -4.67 13.92
C PHE A 103 0.13 -4.55 13.54
N ALA A 104 0.84 -3.63 14.18
CA ALA A 104 2.28 -3.46 14.05
C ALA A 104 2.96 -3.70 15.40
N ALA A 105 4.04 -4.46 15.37
CA ALA A 105 4.97 -4.67 16.47
C ALA A 105 6.33 -4.04 16.11
N GLU A 106 7.34 -4.20 16.95
CA GLU A 106 8.66 -3.57 16.76
C GLU A 106 9.28 -3.86 15.39
N THR A 107 9.19 -5.09 14.90
CA THR A 107 9.87 -5.52 13.68
C THR A 107 8.93 -6.05 12.60
N PHE A 108 7.65 -6.24 12.89
CA PHE A 108 6.69 -6.78 11.91
C PHE A 108 5.34 -6.10 11.99
N ALA A 109 4.63 -6.08 10.87
CA ALA A 109 3.23 -5.68 10.78
C ALA A 109 2.44 -6.73 10.01
N ILE A 110 1.17 -6.92 10.41
CA ILE A 110 0.19 -7.73 9.69
C ILE A 110 -1.06 -6.89 9.49
N TYR A 111 -1.67 -6.94 8.31
CA TYR A 111 -2.81 -6.09 8.00
C TYR A 111 -3.77 -6.75 7.02
N GLY A 112 -5.04 -6.35 7.13
CA GLY A 112 -6.03 -6.52 6.08
C GLY A 112 -6.01 -5.31 5.16
N LEU A 113 -6.36 -5.50 3.90
CA LEU A 113 -6.47 -4.43 2.92
C LEU A 113 -7.74 -4.58 2.09
N ALA A 114 -8.30 -3.44 1.67
CA ALA A 114 -9.41 -3.38 0.75
C ALA A 114 -9.35 -2.08 -0.05
N GLY A 115 -9.78 -2.12 -1.32
CA GLY A 115 -9.69 -0.95 -2.19
C GLY A 115 -10.41 -1.09 -3.52
N ILE A 116 -9.96 -0.26 -4.45
CA ILE A 116 -10.42 -0.26 -5.84
C ILE A 116 -9.23 -0.18 -6.79
N GLY A 117 -9.36 -0.80 -7.93
CA GLY A 117 -8.35 -0.76 -8.98
C GLY A 117 -8.95 -0.78 -10.37
N VAL A 118 -8.08 -0.51 -11.34
CA VAL A 118 -8.40 -0.58 -12.76
C VAL A 118 -7.32 -1.37 -13.49
N ASN A 119 -7.73 -2.10 -14.49
CA ASN A 119 -6.86 -2.82 -15.42
C ASN A 119 -7.13 -2.30 -16.83
N SER A 120 -6.11 -2.25 -17.68
CA SER A 120 -6.24 -1.82 -19.08
C SER A 120 -7.13 -2.73 -19.92
N ILE A 121 -7.37 -3.96 -19.49
CA ILE A 121 -8.15 -4.97 -20.21
C ILE A 121 -9.57 -5.11 -19.63
N THR A 122 -9.71 -5.14 -18.30
CA THR A 122 -10.95 -5.55 -17.59
C THR A 122 -11.67 -4.43 -16.86
N ASP A 123 -11.32 -3.19 -17.10
CA ASP A 123 -11.93 -1.99 -16.48
C ASP A 123 -11.71 -1.87 -14.96
N ALA A 124 -12.64 -2.25 -14.09
CA ALA A 124 -12.55 -1.98 -12.65
C ALA A 124 -12.64 -3.25 -11.81
N TYR A 125 -11.87 -3.31 -10.72
CA TYR A 125 -11.90 -4.40 -9.76
C TYR A 125 -11.81 -3.90 -8.31
N ALA A 126 -12.25 -4.74 -7.36
CA ALA A 126 -12.12 -4.50 -5.94
C ALA A 126 -11.12 -5.51 -5.33
N PRO A 127 -9.90 -5.10 -4.95
CA PRO A 127 -8.97 -5.96 -4.23
C PRO A 127 -9.34 -6.01 -2.75
N VAL A 128 -9.38 -7.23 -2.18
CA VAL A 128 -9.39 -7.48 -0.74
C VAL A 128 -8.27 -8.46 -0.44
N GLY A 129 -7.62 -8.31 0.69
CA GLY A 129 -6.51 -9.19 0.98
C GLY A 129 -5.91 -9.01 2.37
N VAL A 130 -4.81 -9.71 2.56
CA VAL A 130 -4.00 -9.65 3.77
C VAL A 130 -2.55 -9.45 3.39
N GLY A 131 -1.80 -8.79 4.25
CA GLY A 131 -0.37 -8.57 4.07
C GLY A 131 0.39 -8.72 5.37
N ALA A 132 1.68 -9.01 5.21
CA ALA A 132 2.66 -8.98 6.28
C ALA A 132 3.88 -8.20 5.81
N GLU A 133 4.50 -7.48 6.72
CA GLU A 133 5.68 -6.67 6.48
C GLU A 133 6.67 -6.87 7.62
N VAL A 134 7.95 -7.02 7.29
CA VAL A 134 9.03 -7.23 8.27
C VAL A 134 10.13 -6.23 7.99
N MET A 135 10.56 -5.47 9.00
CA MET A 135 11.71 -4.58 8.90
C MET A 135 12.99 -5.36 8.78
N LEU A 136 13.79 -5.04 7.77
CA LEU A 136 15.12 -5.58 7.54
C LEU A 136 16.20 -4.60 8.03
N ALA A 137 15.89 -3.32 8.04
CA ALA A 137 16.71 -2.22 8.55
C ALA A 137 15.77 -1.09 9.00
N ASP A 138 16.29 -0.04 9.61
CA ASP A 138 15.51 1.07 10.20
C ASP A 138 14.49 1.68 9.24
N ASN A 139 14.77 1.64 7.96
CA ASN A 139 13.95 2.27 6.91
C ASN A 139 13.63 1.36 5.72
N LEU A 140 13.97 0.06 5.80
CA LEU A 140 13.72 -0.90 4.72
C LEU A 140 12.92 -2.08 5.24
N SER A 141 11.78 -2.37 4.65
CA SER A 141 10.96 -3.53 4.96
C SER A 141 10.80 -4.47 3.78
N LEU A 142 10.59 -5.75 4.08
CA LEU A 142 10.15 -6.78 3.15
C LEU A 142 8.65 -6.95 3.31
N LYS A 143 7.92 -6.90 2.20
CA LYS A 143 6.46 -7.00 2.14
C LYS A 143 6.03 -8.27 1.40
N ALA A 144 5.03 -8.96 1.95
CA ALA A 144 4.30 -10.04 1.29
C ALA A 144 2.80 -9.78 1.41
N GLU A 145 2.08 -9.86 0.31
CA GLU A 145 0.62 -9.68 0.28
C GLU A 145 -0.05 -10.78 -0.53
N TYR A 146 -1.22 -11.18 -0.09
CA TYR A 146 -2.16 -11.99 -0.85
C TYR A 146 -3.45 -11.20 -1.03
N GLN A 147 -3.90 -11.07 -2.28
CA GLN A 147 -5.09 -10.34 -2.65
C GLN A 147 -6.03 -11.22 -3.47
N TYR A 148 -7.31 -11.09 -3.21
CA TYR A 148 -8.38 -11.53 -4.07
C TYR A 148 -8.97 -10.31 -4.77
N LYS A 149 -9.02 -10.32 -6.09
CA LYS A 149 -9.58 -9.25 -6.91
C LYS A 149 -10.93 -9.69 -7.41
N TRP A 150 -11.98 -9.03 -6.92
CA TRP A 150 -13.31 -9.13 -7.52
C TRP A 150 -13.38 -8.25 -8.74
N ASP A 151 -13.69 -8.83 -9.87
CA ASP A 151 -14.01 -8.05 -11.05
C ASP A 151 -15.40 -7.41 -10.88
N LEU A 152 -15.49 -6.12 -11.15
CA LEU A 152 -16.74 -5.34 -11.03
C LEU A 152 -17.51 -5.28 -12.36
N ASP A 153 -16.93 -5.81 -13.42
CA ASP A 153 -17.57 -5.96 -14.72
C ASP A 153 -17.82 -7.44 -14.99
N THR A 154 -19.03 -7.80 -15.39
CA THR A 154 -19.52 -9.18 -15.52
C THR A 154 -18.78 -10.04 -16.57
N SER A 155 -17.72 -9.54 -17.16
CA SER A 155 -17.02 -10.15 -18.30
C SER A 155 -15.67 -10.77 -18.00
N ALA A 156 -15.14 -10.59 -16.78
CA ALA A 156 -13.84 -11.12 -16.41
C ALA A 156 -13.92 -12.03 -15.17
N ASP A 157 -12.96 -12.94 -15.07
CA ASP A 157 -12.85 -13.84 -13.94
C ASP A 157 -12.11 -13.19 -12.77
N ASP A 158 -12.55 -13.52 -11.57
CA ASP A 158 -11.87 -13.15 -10.33
C ASP A 158 -10.44 -13.69 -10.29
N ALA A 159 -9.52 -12.94 -9.70
CA ALA A 159 -8.12 -13.31 -9.68
C ALA A 159 -7.52 -13.36 -8.27
N HIS A 160 -6.70 -14.39 -8.04
CA HIS A 160 -5.83 -14.47 -6.86
C HIS A 160 -4.46 -13.91 -7.21
N VAL A 161 -3.92 -13.07 -6.36
CA VAL A 161 -2.64 -12.38 -6.56
C VAL A 161 -1.77 -12.53 -5.32
N ALA A 162 -0.56 -13.04 -5.50
CA ALA A 162 0.49 -12.98 -4.50
C ALA A 162 1.51 -11.92 -4.90
N LYS A 163 1.89 -11.02 -3.98
CA LYS A 163 2.87 -9.96 -4.18
C LYS A 163 4.00 -10.09 -3.18
N PHE A 164 5.22 -9.84 -3.62
CA PHE A 164 6.42 -9.76 -2.79
C PHE A 164 7.22 -8.52 -3.18
N GLY A 165 7.71 -7.78 -2.20
CA GLY A 165 8.40 -6.54 -2.50
C GLY A 165 9.11 -5.94 -1.30
N PHE A 166 9.71 -4.78 -1.52
CA PHE A 166 10.38 -3.99 -0.52
C PHE A 166 9.75 -2.61 -0.45
N ASN A 167 9.63 -2.07 0.76
CA ASN A 167 9.25 -0.68 0.99
C ASN A 167 10.40 0.06 1.68
N TRP A 168 10.62 1.28 1.25
CA TRP A 168 11.49 2.25 1.88
C TRP A 168 10.64 3.27 2.63
N HIS A 169 10.85 3.37 3.94
CA HIS A 169 10.17 4.30 4.84
C HIS A 169 10.99 5.59 5.00
N PHE A 170 10.31 6.75 5.06
CA PHE A 170 10.93 8.07 5.11
C PHE A 170 10.67 8.78 6.43
#